data_1e5508474c8f00604948126135900d30
#
_entry.id   1e5508474c8f00604948126135900d30
#
_cell.length_a   1.000
_cell.length_b   1.000
_cell.length_c   1.000
_cell.angle_alpha   90.00
_cell.angle_beta   90.00
_cell.angle_gamma   90.00
#
_symmetry.space_group_name_H-M   'P 1'
#
loop_
_entity.id
_entity.type
_entity.pdbx_description
1 polymer ?
#
loop_
_entity_poly.entity_id
_entity_poly.type
_entity_poly.pdbx_seq_one_letter_code
_entity_poly.pdbx_strand_id
1 'polypeptide(L)'
;DWSSDVCSSDLVVKEAALIEDIQHTQRKVVLDVFEHEPVISEELLNMLALATPHIAGYSLEGKARGTQMIYEAFCQKFGYDINKRFETQLPACEDYFSGHDLKAVLKQKLSQIYDIAQDDANIRACVKEGKVEQKAFDLLRKNYPLRREWAAHGGPQA
;
A
#
# COMPACT_ATOMS: atom_id res chain seq x y z
N ASP A 1 2.02 -4.70 -16.79
CA ASP A 1 3.14 -4.11 -16.06
C ASP A 1 2.59 -3.30 -14.90
N TRP A 2 2.56 -3.90 -13.73
CA TRP A 2 1.89 -3.37 -12.53
C TRP A 2 2.85 -2.61 -11.60
N SER A 3 4.08 -2.39 -12.03
CA SER A 3 5.15 -1.96 -11.14
C SER A 3 5.46 -0.46 -11.15
N SER A 4 4.88 0.31 -12.04
CA SER A 4 5.37 1.67 -12.29
C SER A 4 4.58 2.81 -11.66
N ASP A 5 3.36 2.59 -11.15
CA ASP A 5 2.45 3.72 -11.00
C ASP A 5 2.05 4.09 -9.57
N VAL A 6 2.66 3.51 -8.57
CA VAL A 6 2.28 3.77 -7.17
C VAL A 6 2.70 5.17 -6.67
N CYS A 7 3.62 5.84 -7.35
CA CYS A 7 4.16 7.12 -6.88
C CYS A 7 3.59 8.38 -7.55
N SER A 8 2.77 8.26 -8.61
CA SER A 8 2.23 9.41 -9.35
C SER A 8 0.71 9.42 -9.48
N SER A 9 0.04 8.57 -8.74
CA SER A 9 -1.39 8.32 -8.88
C SER A 9 -2.29 9.49 -8.48
N ASP A 10 -1.84 10.41 -7.64
CA ASP A 10 -2.60 11.58 -7.21
C ASP A 10 -3.08 12.45 -8.38
N LEU A 11 -2.38 12.38 -9.52
CA LEU A 11 -2.70 13.17 -10.72
C LEU A 11 -3.16 12.31 -11.91
N VAL A 12 -3.17 10.98 -11.77
CA VAL A 12 -3.39 10.07 -12.90
C VAL A 12 -4.87 9.77 -13.12
N VAL A 13 -5.65 9.65 -12.03
CA VAL A 13 -7.07 9.32 -12.10
C VAL A 13 -7.92 10.49 -11.63
N LYS A 14 -8.77 11.02 -12.52
CA LYS A 14 -9.77 12.00 -12.17
C LYS A 14 -10.97 11.34 -11.52
N GLU A 15 -11.28 11.68 -10.27
CA GLU A 15 -12.35 11.07 -9.49
C GLU A 15 -13.71 11.17 -10.18
N ALA A 16 -14.03 12.32 -10.74
CA ALA A 16 -15.31 12.52 -11.44
C ALA A 16 -15.46 11.57 -12.65
N ALA A 17 -14.41 11.41 -13.45
CA ALA A 17 -14.42 10.49 -14.59
C ALA A 17 -14.47 9.01 -14.14
N LEU A 18 -13.82 8.69 -13.03
CA LEU A 18 -13.87 7.35 -12.44
C LEU A 18 -15.27 6.99 -11.93
N ILE A 19 -15.92 7.93 -11.24
CA ILE A 19 -17.30 7.76 -10.76
C ILE A 19 -18.23 7.50 -11.95
N GLU A 20 -18.14 8.30 -13.00
CA GLU A 20 -18.94 8.12 -14.23
C GLU A 20 -18.68 6.75 -14.87
N ASP A 21 -17.41 6.35 -15.00
CA ASP A 21 -17.05 5.03 -15.54
C ASP A 21 -17.61 3.88 -14.70
N ILE A 22 -17.50 3.93 -13.38
CA ILE A 22 -18.05 2.91 -12.50
C ILE A 22 -19.58 2.81 -12.64
N GLN A 23 -20.27 3.95 -12.71
CA GLN A 23 -21.73 3.98 -12.91
C GLN A 23 -22.17 3.31 -14.20
N HIS A 24 -21.43 3.51 -15.30
CA HIS A 24 -21.74 2.93 -16.60
C HIS A 24 -21.34 1.47 -16.74
N THR A 25 -20.16 1.11 -16.23
CA THR A 25 -19.56 -0.22 -16.48
C THR A 25 -19.77 -1.21 -15.37
N GLN A 26 -20.15 -0.74 -14.16
CA GLN A 26 -20.26 -1.56 -12.94
C GLN A 26 -18.98 -2.35 -12.60
N ARG A 27 -17.81 -1.86 -13.08
CA ARG A 27 -16.53 -2.52 -12.80
C ARG A 27 -16.15 -2.38 -11.33
N LYS A 28 -15.43 -3.37 -10.82
CA LYS A 28 -14.86 -3.31 -9.47
C LYS A 28 -13.55 -2.55 -9.52
N VAL A 29 -13.45 -1.52 -8.69
CA VAL A 29 -12.27 -0.67 -8.57
C VAL A 29 -11.71 -0.76 -7.15
N VAL A 30 -10.39 -0.80 -7.04
CA VAL A 30 -9.64 -0.72 -5.78
C VAL A 30 -8.72 0.49 -5.87
N LEU A 31 -8.74 1.37 -4.88
CA LEU A 31 -7.86 2.53 -4.82
C LEU A 31 -7.06 2.56 -3.51
N ASP A 32 -5.80 2.95 -3.62
CA ASP A 32 -4.91 3.29 -2.49
C ASP A 32 -4.62 4.79 -2.43
N VAL A 33 -4.77 5.50 -3.57
CA VAL A 33 -4.47 6.93 -3.71
C VAL A 33 -5.66 7.65 -4.36
N PHE A 34 -5.94 8.87 -3.91
CA PHE A 34 -7.12 9.64 -4.30
C PHE A 34 -6.74 11.05 -4.74
N GLU A 35 -7.49 11.60 -5.70
CA GLU A 35 -7.22 12.95 -6.25
C GLU A 35 -7.24 14.05 -5.17
N HIS A 36 -8.11 13.91 -4.17
CA HIS A 36 -8.38 14.95 -3.19
C HIS A 36 -7.94 14.57 -1.76
N GLU A 37 -6.89 13.72 -1.63
CA GLU A 37 -6.38 13.40 -0.31
C GLU A 37 -6.02 14.65 0.52
N PRO A 38 -6.29 14.61 1.81
CA PRO A 38 -6.92 13.55 2.62
C PRO A 38 -8.45 13.61 2.65
N VAL A 39 -9.07 14.53 1.93
CA VAL A 39 -10.52 14.78 1.93
C VAL A 39 -11.20 13.96 0.81
N ILE A 40 -11.44 12.69 1.08
CA ILE A 40 -12.03 11.74 0.14
C ILE A 40 -13.54 11.72 0.32
N SER A 41 -14.32 11.77 -0.79
CA SER A 41 -15.78 11.74 -0.71
C SER A 41 -16.30 10.35 -0.29
N GLU A 42 -17.34 10.33 0.54
CA GLU A 42 -18.05 9.10 0.88
C GLU A 42 -18.71 8.46 -0.34
N GLU A 43 -19.17 9.27 -1.27
CA GLU A 43 -19.75 8.80 -2.55
C GLU A 43 -18.75 7.91 -3.28
N LEU A 44 -17.52 8.38 -3.50
CA LEU A 44 -16.49 7.57 -4.14
C LEU A 44 -16.19 6.30 -3.35
N LEU A 45 -15.98 6.40 -2.03
CA LEU A 45 -15.70 5.23 -1.20
C LEU A 45 -16.78 4.15 -1.31
N ASN A 46 -18.05 4.55 -1.38
CA ASN A 46 -19.18 3.61 -1.49
C ASN A 46 -19.25 2.91 -2.85
N MET A 47 -18.61 3.45 -3.87
CA MET A 47 -18.52 2.85 -5.20
C MET A 47 -17.32 1.90 -5.35
N LEU A 48 -16.32 2.04 -4.50
CA LEU A 48 -15.11 1.20 -4.55
C LEU A 48 -15.34 -0.18 -3.96
N ALA A 49 -14.76 -1.19 -4.59
CA ALA A 49 -14.71 -2.56 -4.05
C ALA A 49 -13.84 -2.64 -2.79
N LEU A 50 -12.72 -1.91 -2.77
CA LEU A 50 -11.83 -1.73 -1.61
C LEU A 50 -11.14 -0.37 -1.73
N ALA A 51 -10.83 0.21 -0.57
CA ALA A 51 -10.06 1.45 -0.44
C ALA A 51 -9.01 1.29 0.66
N THR A 52 -7.81 1.83 0.44
CA THR A 52 -6.76 1.85 1.46
C THR A 52 -6.18 3.26 1.62
N PRO A 53 -5.66 3.64 2.80
CA PRO A 53 -5.30 5.02 3.08
C PRO A 53 -3.88 5.39 2.61
N HIS A 54 -3.57 5.19 1.31
CA HIS A 54 -2.27 5.49 0.69
C HIS A 54 -1.09 4.81 1.42
N ILE A 55 -1.17 3.48 1.51
CA ILE A 55 -0.25 2.65 2.30
C ILE A 55 0.43 1.52 1.50
N ALA A 56 0.30 1.51 0.18
CA ALA A 56 0.87 0.45 -0.65
C ALA A 56 2.38 0.27 -0.39
N GLY A 57 3.13 1.37 -0.26
CA GLY A 57 4.57 1.38 0.04
C GLY A 57 4.95 1.28 1.52
N TYR A 58 4.00 0.98 2.44
CA TYR A 58 4.23 1.03 3.88
C TYR A 58 4.82 -0.26 4.48
N SER A 59 5.29 -1.20 3.67
CA SER A 59 6.09 -2.33 4.19
C SER A 59 7.46 -1.87 4.69
N LEU A 60 8.07 -2.64 5.59
CA LEU A 60 9.44 -2.38 6.04
C LEU A 60 10.43 -2.50 4.88
N GLU A 61 10.26 -3.50 4.04
CA GLU A 61 11.07 -3.73 2.84
C GLU A 61 10.94 -2.55 1.87
N GLY A 62 9.72 -2.05 1.63
CA GLY A 62 9.47 -0.89 0.77
C GLY A 62 10.19 0.37 1.28
N LYS A 63 10.09 0.64 2.58
CA LYS A 63 10.79 1.76 3.23
C LYS A 63 12.32 1.62 3.17
N ALA A 64 12.83 0.41 3.45
CA ALA A 64 14.27 0.12 3.36
C ALA A 64 14.79 0.28 1.93
N ARG A 65 14.03 -0.22 0.94
CA ARG A 65 14.35 -0.10 -0.49
C ARG A 65 14.38 1.35 -0.97
N GLY A 66 13.37 2.15 -0.59
CA GLY A 66 13.34 3.58 -0.89
C GLY A 66 14.57 4.32 -0.32
N THR A 67 14.93 4.02 0.95
CA THR A 67 16.13 4.57 1.58
C THR A 67 17.42 4.11 0.86
N GLN A 68 17.49 2.83 0.47
CA GLN A 68 18.61 2.27 -0.27
C GLN A 68 18.81 2.97 -1.62
N MET A 69 17.74 3.19 -2.37
CA MET A 69 17.80 3.88 -3.66
C MET A 69 18.35 5.30 -3.55
N ILE A 70 17.91 6.06 -2.55
CA ILE A 70 18.39 7.42 -2.30
C ILE A 70 19.87 7.40 -1.90
N TYR A 71 20.26 6.48 -1.03
CA TYR A 71 21.65 6.30 -0.60
C TYR A 71 22.57 5.95 -1.79
N GLU A 72 22.17 5.01 -2.65
CA GLU A 72 22.92 4.62 -3.84
C GLU A 72 23.06 5.77 -4.82
N ALA A 73 21.97 6.49 -5.10
CA ALA A 73 22.00 7.66 -5.97
C ALA A 73 22.94 8.77 -5.43
N PHE A 74 22.92 8.99 -4.11
CA PHE A 74 23.84 9.91 -3.45
C PHE A 74 25.31 9.46 -3.62
N CYS A 75 25.61 8.20 -3.31
CA CYS A 75 26.96 7.66 -3.45
C CYS A 75 27.48 7.78 -4.89
N GLN A 76 26.66 7.40 -5.87
CA GLN A 76 27.01 7.51 -7.28
C GLN A 76 27.28 8.96 -7.69
N LYS A 77 26.43 9.89 -7.28
CA LYS A 77 26.60 11.31 -7.63
C LYS A 77 27.87 11.94 -7.07
N PHE A 78 28.28 11.53 -5.87
CA PHE A 78 29.41 12.12 -5.16
C PHE A 78 30.67 11.25 -5.15
N GLY A 79 30.68 10.11 -5.86
CA GLY A 79 31.83 9.22 -5.97
C GLY A 79 32.17 8.45 -4.69
N TYR A 80 31.18 8.16 -3.85
CA TYR A 80 31.34 7.33 -2.66
C TYR A 80 31.07 5.85 -2.96
N ASP A 81 31.73 4.97 -2.23
CA ASP A 81 31.49 3.54 -2.30
C ASP A 81 30.13 3.18 -1.67
N ILE A 82 29.38 2.30 -2.33
CA ILE A 82 28.14 1.75 -1.81
C ILE A 82 28.47 0.59 -0.86
N ASN A 83 28.49 0.84 0.44
CA ASN A 83 28.91 -0.11 1.47
C ASN A 83 27.83 -0.43 2.49
N LYS A 84 26.61 0.11 2.34
CA LYS A 84 25.45 -0.15 3.21
C LYS A 84 24.36 -0.88 2.45
N ARG A 85 23.72 -1.82 3.13
CA ARG A 85 22.56 -2.57 2.66
C ARG A 85 21.50 -2.55 3.75
N PHE A 86 20.47 -1.71 3.60
CA PHE A 86 19.45 -1.52 4.64
C PHE A 86 18.55 -2.74 4.83
N GLU A 87 18.31 -3.51 3.77
CA GLU A 87 17.52 -4.74 3.84
C GLU A 87 18.10 -5.77 4.80
N THR A 88 19.43 -5.83 4.93
CA THR A 88 20.10 -6.76 5.86
C THR A 88 19.91 -6.41 7.33
N GLN A 89 19.39 -5.23 7.63
CA GLN A 89 19.15 -4.74 8.99
C GLN A 89 17.70 -4.92 9.43
N LEU A 90 16.84 -5.43 8.55
CA LEU A 90 15.44 -5.68 8.88
C LEU A 90 15.33 -6.84 9.87
N PRO A 91 14.40 -6.77 10.84
CA PRO A 91 14.19 -7.85 11.77
C PRO A 91 13.72 -9.13 11.05
N ALA A 92 14.06 -10.28 11.58
CA ALA A 92 13.50 -11.54 11.11
C ALA A 92 11.98 -11.55 11.29
N CYS A 93 11.28 -12.28 10.41
CA CYS A 93 9.86 -12.55 10.57
C CYS A 93 9.56 -14.03 10.36
N GLU A 94 8.35 -14.43 10.72
CA GLU A 94 7.90 -15.81 10.60
C GLU A 94 7.82 -16.24 9.13
N ASP A 95 8.35 -17.41 8.83
CA ASP A 95 8.29 -18.02 7.50
C ASP A 95 6.99 -18.82 7.35
N TYR A 96 6.11 -18.36 6.48
CA TYR A 96 4.83 -19.02 6.21
C TYR A 96 4.84 -19.85 4.92
N PHE A 97 5.79 -19.61 4.03
CA PHE A 97 5.75 -20.17 2.67
C PHE A 97 6.72 -21.33 2.45
N SER A 98 7.87 -21.35 3.12
CA SER A 98 8.88 -22.37 2.89
C SER A 98 8.36 -23.77 3.23
N GLY A 99 8.41 -24.68 2.24
CA GLY A 99 7.94 -26.05 2.41
C GLY A 99 6.41 -26.23 2.36
N HIS A 100 5.64 -25.17 2.08
CA HIS A 100 4.19 -25.22 1.99
C HIS A 100 3.69 -24.95 0.57
N ASP A 101 2.51 -25.51 0.24
CA ASP A 101 1.82 -25.17 -1.00
C ASP A 101 1.34 -23.70 -0.96
N LEU A 102 1.72 -22.92 -1.98
CA LEU A 102 1.37 -21.51 -2.10
C LEU A 102 -0.14 -21.26 -1.97
N LYS A 103 -0.97 -22.10 -2.60
CA LYS A 103 -2.43 -21.98 -2.49
C LYS A 103 -2.95 -22.16 -1.08
N ALA A 104 -2.39 -23.12 -0.34
CA ALA A 104 -2.78 -23.38 1.05
C ALA A 104 -2.40 -22.20 1.95
N VAL A 105 -1.19 -21.65 1.79
CA VAL A 105 -0.75 -20.46 2.55
C VAL A 105 -1.61 -19.26 2.25
N LEU A 106 -1.86 -18.95 0.98
CA LEU A 106 -2.70 -17.82 0.58
C LEU A 106 -4.13 -17.94 1.16
N LYS A 107 -4.69 -19.14 1.16
CA LYS A 107 -6.03 -19.36 1.71
C LYS A 107 -6.11 -19.21 3.24
N GLN A 108 -5.05 -19.60 3.96
CA GLN A 108 -5.07 -19.71 5.41
C GLN A 108 -4.35 -18.57 6.14
N LYS A 109 -3.34 -17.96 5.50
CA LYS A 109 -2.42 -17.02 6.13
C LYS A 109 -2.43 -15.61 5.53
N LEU A 110 -3.12 -15.40 4.40
CA LEU A 110 -3.10 -14.11 3.71
C LEU A 110 -3.47 -12.95 4.63
N SER A 111 -4.56 -13.08 5.39
CA SER A 111 -5.01 -12.04 6.33
C SER A 111 -4.06 -11.82 7.51
N GLN A 112 -3.22 -12.80 7.85
CA GLN A 112 -2.19 -12.65 8.89
C GLN A 112 -0.97 -11.89 8.37
N ILE A 113 -0.66 -12.03 7.07
CA ILE A 113 0.42 -11.31 6.40
C ILE A 113 -0.04 -9.88 6.06
N TYR A 114 -1.22 -9.77 5.48
CA TYR A 114 -1.84 -8.50 5.13
C TYR A 114 -3.36 -8.61 5.03
N ASP A 115 -4.07 -7.89 5.86
CA ASP A 115 -5.53 -7.81 5.87
C ASP A 115 -6.02 -6.50 5.23
N ILE A 116 -6.19 -6.52 3.91
CA ILE A 116 -6.70 -5.37 3.14
C ILE A 116 -8.13 -4.99 3.53
N ALA A 117 -8.94 -5.97 3.99
CA ALA A 117 -10.31 -5.68 4.41
C ALA A 117 -10.34 -4.85 5.70
N GLN A 118 -9.37 -5.06 6.59
CA GLN A 118 -9.20 -4.23 7.78
C GLN A 118 -8.82 -2.80 7.42
N ASP A 119 -7.91 -2.60 6.46
CA ASP A 119 -7.54 -1.26 5.99
C ASP A 119 -8.72 -0.54 5.31
N ASP A 120 -9.50 -1.24 4.50
CA ASP A 120 -10.74 -0.73 3.91
C ASP A 120 -11.76 -0.32 5.00
N ALA A 121 -11.96 -1.16 6.00
CA ALA A 121 -12.86 -0.84 7.11
C ALA A 121 -12.36 0.39 7.90
N ASN A 122 -11.07 0.50 8.12
CA ASN A 122 -10.46 1.60 8.86
C ASN A 122 -10.65 2.95 8.13
N ILE A 123 -10.41 3.03 6.82
CA ILE A 123 -10.61 4.29 6.08
C ILE A 123 -12.10 4.67 6.02
N ARG A 124 -13.00 3.71 5.83
CA ARG A 124 -14.45 3.97 5.86
C ARG A 124 -14.94 4.45 7.22
N ALA A 125 -14.36 3.97 8.31
CA ALA A 125 -14.68 4.42 9.66
C ALA A 125 -14.24 5.89 9.94
N CYS A 126 -13.38 6.45 9.09
CA CYS A 126 -12.97 7.85 9.18
C CYS A 126 -13.95 8.83 8.53
N VAL A 127 -15.04 8.34 7.91
CA VAL A 127 -16.02 9.20 7.25
C VAL A 127 -16.84 9.97 8.29
N LYS A 128 -16.92 11.29 8.10
CA LYS A 128 -17.78 12.20 8.83
C LYS A 128 -18.37 13.23 7.86
N GLU A 129 -19.65 13.50 7.97
CA GLU A 129 -20.33 14.52 7.15
C GLU A 129 -20.09 14.33 5.63
N GLY A 130 -20.16 13.08 5.15
CA GLY A 130 -20.06 12.73 3.75
C GLY A 130 -18.63 12.73 3.15
N LYS A 131 -17.60 12.80 3.99
CA LYS A 131 -16.20 12.76 3.58
C LYS A 131 -15.28 12.18 4.65
N VAL A 132 -14.11 11.72 4.25
CA VAL A 132 -13.06 11.29 5.19
C VAL A 132 -12.54 12.49 5.97
N GLU A 133 -12.49 12.36 7.30
CA GLU A 133 -11.91 13.39 8.15
C GLU A 133 -10.38 13.40 8.00
N GLN A 134 -9.82 14.55 7.60
CA GLN A 134 -8.37 14.70 7.36
C GLN A 134 -7.51 14.18 8.51
N LYS A 135 -7.83 14.57 9.74
CA LYS A 135 -7.05 14.20 10.93
C LYS A 135 -7.06 12.69 11.17
N ALA A 136 -8.19 12.04 10.91
CA ALA A 136 -8.32 10.59 11.05
C ALA A 136 -7.54 9.86 9.95
N PHE A 137 -7.57 10.33 8.70
CA PHE A 137 -6.77 9.81 7.60
C PHE A 137 -5.26 9.89 7.91
N ASP A 138 -4.79 11.05 8.35
CA ASP A 138 -3.38 11.24 8.72
C ASP A 138 -2.96 10.30 9.86
N LEU A 139 -3.85 10.08 10.85
CA LEU A 139 -3.59 9.16 11.97
C LEU A 139 -3.51 7.70 11.54
N LEU A 140 -4.34 7.25 10.60
CA LEU A 140 -4.24 5.90 10.03
C LEU A 140 -2.86 5.66 9.42
N ARG A 141 -2.34 6.61 8.66
CA ARG A 141 -1.02 6.52 8.03
C ARG A 141 0.12 6.64 9.04
N LYS A 142 0.02 7.58 9.97
CA LYS A 142 1.05 7.83 11.00
C LYS A 142 1.24 6.63 11.93
N ASN A 143 0.13 5.99 12.31
CA ASN A 143 0.11 4.88 13.24
C ASN A 143 0.00 3.51 12.53
N TYR A 144 0.25 3.49 11.21
CA TYR A 144 0.13 2.27 10.43
C TYR A 144 1.00 1.15 11.02
N PRO A 145 0.44 -0.04 11.26
CA PRO A 145 1.16 -1.14 11.87
C PRO A 145 2.32 -1.60 10.98
N LEU A 146 3.29 -2.22 11.60
CA LEU A 146 4.46 -2.75 10.94
C LEU A 146 4.05 -3.91 10.03
N ARG A 147 4.24 -3.74 8.71
CA ARG A 147 3.91 -4.74 7.71
C ARG A 147 5.19 -5.24 7.02
N ARG A 148 5.24 -6.54 6.75
CA ARG A 148 6.31 -7.19 5.99
C ARG A 148 5.79 -7.61 4.61
N GLU A 149 6.68 -7.71 3.65
CA GLU A 149 6.34 -8.24 2.31
C GLU A 149 6.33 -9.78 2.32
N TRP A 150 5.66 -10.37 1.33
CA TRP A 150 5.56 -11.84 1.21
C TRP A 150 6.93 -12.51 1.12
N ALA A 151 7.88 -11.89 0.42
CA ALA A 151 9.25 -12.40 0.32
C ALA A 151 9.93 -12.54 1.68
N ALA A 152 9.66 -11.65 2.63
CA ALA A 152 10.19 -11.73 3.98
C ALA A 152 9.65 -12.95 4.76
N HIS A 153 8.46 -13.43 4.39
CA HIS A 153 7.83 -14.63 4.95
C HIS A 153 8.19 -15.92 4.17
N GLY A 154 9.23 -15.90 3.32
CA GLY A 154 9.60 -17.03 2.47
C GLY A 154 8.75 -17.15 1.20
N GLY A 155 7.92 -16.16 0.89
CA GLY A 155 7.08 -16.13 -0.30
C GLY A 155 7.84 -15.78 -1.57
N PRO A 156 7.16 -15.86 -2.75
CA PRO A 156 7.77 -15.48 -4.01
C PRO A 156 8.16 -14.00 -4.00
N GLN A 157 9.28 -13.68 -4.62
CA GLN A 157 9.66 -12.30 -4.89
C GLN A 157 8.78 -11.75 -6.03
N ALA A 158 8.36 -10.50 -5.90
CA ALA A 158 7.60 -9.79 -6.92
C ALA A 158 8.49 -9.40 -8.11
#